data_03341b26d6a3663faf20bdc5c96bc02e
#
_entry.id   03341b26d6a3663faf20bdc5c96bc02e
#
_cell.length_a   1.000
_cell.length_b   1.000
_cell.length_c   1.000
_cell.angle_alpha   90.00
_cell.angle_beta   90.00
_cell.angle_gamma   90.00
#
_symmetry.space_group_name_H-M   'P 1'
#
loop_
_entity.id
_entity.type
_entity.pdbx_description
1 polymer ?
#
loop_
_entity_poly.entity_id
_entity_poly.type
_entity_poly.pdbx_seq_one_letter_code
_entity_poly.pdbx_strand_id
1 'polypeptide(L)'
;MTSTSPTGPTRPEPHGRRAVATTEPATEAAALADPAPDTPETVIAVHARGLQLHGARGAVYGPVDLDVPAGTLAVVQGPQGGGRSSLLLTLAGRMVPDASSRLTVLGEPLPRRRNAVQRRAAIAGFAGIDDLDESVTVGEVVRERLAWLSPWYRRTPRVDQAAFARLAAPVFGERPLPRTSTLVWDLDEVDAMLLRVTLAMAQHPALLVVDDVDQVHDSRRRQTVWTRLEALAAAGTTVVASVASLDEVARMRWAGLPQQITLATGPHAVPAA
;
A
#
# COMPACT_ATOMS: atom_id res chain seq x y z
N MET A 1 -19.87 -36.01 72.13
CA MET A 1 -19.01 -36.11 73.34
C MET A 1 -18.12 -34.93 73.31
N THR A 2 -18.49 -33.97 74.13
CA THR A 2 -17.77 -33.23 75.17
C THR A 2 -16.68 -32.31 74.65
N SER A 3 -16.96 -30.98 74.60
CA SER A 3 -16.77 -30.05 75.74
C SER A 3 -15.28 -29.76 75.98
N THR A 4 -14.71 -28.56 76.03
CA THR A 4 -15.04 -27.43 76.87
C THR A 4 -14.08 -26.27 76.54
N SER A 5 -14.58 -25.05 76.52
CA SER A 5 -13.82 -23.82 76.87
C SER A 5 -13.52 -23.82 78.37
N PRO A 6 -12.68 -22.95 79.04
CA PRO A 6 -12.89 -21.50 79.02
C PRO A 6 -11.68 -20.58 79.35
N THR A 7 -11.93 -19.30 79.27
CA THR A 7 -11.62 -18.21 80.24
C THR A 7 -10.30 -17.44 80.15
N GLY A 8 -10.42 -16.10 79.91
CA GLY A 8 -9.42 -15.06 80.24
C GLY A 8 -9.25 -14.79 81.71
N PRO A 9 -8.79 -13.68 82.26
CA PRO A 9 -8.78 -12.27 81.74
C PRO A 9 -7.48 -11.45 82.13
N THR A 10 -7.41 -10.18 81.77
CA THR A 10 -7.21 -8.98 82.64
C THR A 10 -6.19 -7.96 82.07
N ARG A 11 -6.70 -6.79 81.88
CA ARG A 11 -6.03 -5.49 81.72
C ARG A 11 -5.34 -5.07 83.05
N PRO A 12 -4.32 -4.13 83.06
CA PRO A 12 -4.62 -2.70 83.02
C PRO A 12 -3.58 -1.81 82.30
N GLU A 13 -4.05 -0.64 81.85
CA GLU A 13 -3.29 0.60 81.65
C GLU A 13 -2.81 1.19 82.98
N PRO A 14 -1.97 2.29 83.05
CA PRO A 14 -1.99 3.54 82.23
C PRO A 14 -0.67 4.38 82.17
N HIS A 15 -0.80 5.62 81.62
CA HIS A 15 0.05 6.83 81.70
C HIS A 15 1.24 6.87 80.72
N GLY A 16 1.33 7.71 79.72
CA GLY A 16 1.09 9.15 79.70
C GLY A 16 2.38 9.89 79.38
N ARG A 17 2.48 10.49 78.15
CA ARG A 17 3.15 11.78 77.98
C ARG A 17 3.01 12.29 76.50
N ARG A 18 2.53 13.47 76.47
CA ARG A 18 2.32 14.35 75.35
C ARG A 18 3.64 14.87 74.80
N ALA A 19 3.89 14.68 73.48
CA ALA A 19 4.90 15.43 72.77
C ALA A 19 4.25 16.02 71.53
N VAL A 20 4.36 17.30 71.41
CA VAL A 20 3.91 18.15 70.31
C VAL A 20 4.86 17.89 69.11
N ALA A 21 4.34 17.46 67.98
CA ALA A 21 5.09 17.41 66.75
C ALA A 21 4.51 18.41 65.74
N THR A 22 5.36 19.32 65.41
CA THR A 22 5.20 20.39 64.42
C THR A 22 4.83 19.84 63.03
N THR A 23 3.74 20.33 62.49
CA THR A 23 3.28 20.03 61.13
C THR A 23 4.08 20.86 60.14
N GLU A 24 4.90 20.23 59.31
CA GLU A 24 5.35 20.82 58.06
C GLU A 24 4.42 20.39 56.91
N PRO A 25 4.01 21.28 56.01
CA PRO A 25 3.21 20.88 54.85
C PRO A 25 4.12 20.34 53.74
N ALA A 26 3.97 19.06 53.43
CA ALA A 26 4.52 18.47 52.23
C ALA A 26 3.86 19.10 51.00
N THR A 27 4.61 19.90 50.28
CA THR A 27 4.27 20.41 48.95
C THR A 27 4.27 19.25 47.97
N GLU A 28 3.08 18.81 47.63
CA GLU A 28 2.86 17.83 46.53
C GLU A 28 3.10 18.56 45.21
N ALA A 29 4.34 18.48 44.72
CA ALA A 29 4.67 18.88 43.35
C ALA A 29 4.13 17.78 42.41
N ALA A 30 2.88 17.94 41.98
CA ALA A 30 2.34 17.23 40.84
C ALA A 30 3.16 17.67 39.64
N ALA A 31 4.13 16.81 39.22
CA ALA A 31 4.80 16.92 37.98
C ALA A 31 3.75 16.73 36.87
N LEU A 32 3.37 17.84 36.24
CA LEU A 32 2.70 17.85 34.95
C LEU A 32 3.66 17.17 33.98
N ALA A 33 3.43 15.88 33.72
CA ALA A 33 4.04 15.20 32.60
C ALA A 33 3.54 15.90 31.33
N ASP A 34 4.46 16.57 30.63
CA ASP A 34 4.22 17.05 29.28
C ASP A 34 3.69 15.88 28.45
N PRO A 35 2.58 16.06 27.71
CA PRO A 35 2.14 15.03 26.77
C PRO A 35 3.27 14.82 25.78
N ALA A 36 3.72 13.56 25.65
CA ALA A 36 4.68 13.17 24.65
C ALA A 36 4.22 13.71 23.28
N PRO A 37 5.14 14.21 22.42
CA PRO A 37 4.75 14.74 21.12
C PRO A 37 3.96 13.70 20.37
N ASP A 38 2.77 14.08 19.88
CA ASP A 38 1.93 13.27 19.02
C ASP A 38 2.79 12.71 17.88
N THR A 39 3.12 11.45 18.00
CA THR A 39 3.70 10.71 16.86
C THR A 39 2.65 10.75 15.77
N PRO A 40 2.92 11.29 14.57
CA PRO A 40 1.91 11.39 13.52
C PRO A 40 1.32 10.00 13.29
N GLU A 41 0.01 9.88 13.51
CA GLU A 41 -0.71 8.62 13.34
C GLU A 41 -0.55 8.18 11.88
N THR A 42 0.19 7.08 11.67
CA THR A 42 0.46 6.57 10.34
C THR A 42 -0.84 6.09 9.71
N VAL A 43 -1.34 6.84 8.74
CA VAL A 43 -2.55 6.47 8.01
C VAL A 43 -2.28 5.21 7.18
N ILE A 44 -3.02 4.15 7.43
CA ILE A 44 -2.91 2.89 6.66
C ILE A 44 -3.82 2.97 5.43
N ALA A 45 -3.22 2.88 4.26
CA ALA A 45 -3.95 2.90 2.98
C ALA A 45 -4.54 1.54 2.63
N VAL A 46 -3.85 0.44 2.96
CA VAL A 46 -4.34 -0.93 2.77
C VAL A 46 -4.18 -1.69 4.07
N HIS A 47 -5.27 -2.23 4.58
CA HIS A 47 -5.30 -3.08 5.76
C HIS A 47 -5.97 -4.40 5.42
N ALA A 48 -5.25 -5.50 5.54
CA ALA A 48 -5.77 -6.84 5.24
C ALA A 48 -5.41 -7.85 6.32
N ARG A 49 -6.36 -8.74 6.63
CA ARG A 49 -6.17 -9.87 7.55
C ARG A 49 -6.80 -11.11 6.98
N GLY A 50 -6.02 -12.19 6.92
CA GLY A 50 -6.42 -13.46 6.33
C GLY A 50 -6.87 -13.31 4.88
N LEU A 51 -6.24 -12.39 4.14
CA LEU A 51 -6.64 -12.09 2.77
C LEU A 51 -6.26 -13.26 1.86
N GLN A 52 -7.28 -13.87 1.25
CA GLN A 52 -7.11 -15.03 0.39
C GLN A 52 -8.13 -15.06 -0.74
N LEU A 53 -7.81 -15.80 -1.76
CA LEU A 53 -8.69 -16.05 -2.89
C LEU A 53 -8.55 -17.50 -3.35
N HIS A 54 -9.67 -18.18 -3.52
CA HIS A 54 -9.74 -19.49 -4.15
C HIS A 54 -10.43 -19.39 -5.51
N GLY A 55 -9.89 -20.11 -6.47
CA GLY A 55 -10.49 -20.33 -7.77
C GLY A 55 -10.96 -21.78 -7.93
N ALA A 56 -11.49 -22.12 -9.11
CA ALA A 56 -11.96 -23.47 -9.40
C ALA A 56 -10.89 -24.56 -9.30
N ARG A 57 -9.61 -24.16 -9.37
CA ARG A 57 -8.45 -25.07 -9.34
C ARG A 57 -7.70 -25.07 -8.00
N GLY A 58 -8.24 -24.42 -6.96
CA GLY A 58 -7.61 -24.30 -5.65
C GLY A 58 -7.23 -22.87 -5.27
N ALA A 59 -6.31 -22.73 -4.31
CA ALA A 59 -5.85 -21.44 -3.84
C ALA A 59 -5.15 -20.64 -4.96
N VAL A 60 -5.56 -19.39 -5.14
CA VAL A 60 -4.93 -18.43 -6.05
C VAL A 60 -3.84 -17.66 -5.32
N TYR A 61 -4.16 -17.15 -4.12
CA TYR A 61 -3.19 -16.54 -3.20
C TYR A 61 -3.71 -16.58 -1.76
N GLY A 62 -2.83 -16.41 -0.81
CA GLY A 62 -3.12 -16.27 0.62
C GLY A 62 -3.22 -17.60 1.39
N PRO A 63 -3.56 -17.54 2.69
CA PRO A 63 -3.88 -16.30 3.42
C PRO A 63 -2.67 -15.38 3.60
N VAL A 64 -2.89 -14.07 3.54
CA VAL A 64 -1.86 -13.06 3.77
C VAL A 64 -2.40 -11.91 4.62
N ASP A 65 -1.58 -11.46 5.58
CA ASP A 65 -1.83 -10.27 6.37
C ASP A 65 -0.89 -9.16 5.88
N LEU A 66 -1.42 -7.96 5.68
CA LEU A 66 -0.60 -6.83 5.27
C LEU A 66 -1.20 -5.49 5.71
N ASP A 67 -0.33 -4.55 6.02
CA ASP A 67 -0.65 -3.16 6.28
C ASP A 67 0.28 -2.30 5.42
N VAL A 68 -0.28 -1.52 4.50
CA VAL A 68 0.49 -0.61 3.66
C VAL A 68 0.19 0.83 4.08
N PRO A 69 1.16 1.55 4.62
CA PRO A 69 0.98 2.97 4.95
C PRO A 69 0.69 3.82 3.72
N ALA A 70 -0.08 4.88 3.90
CA ALA A 70 -0.35 5.83 2.83
C ALA A 70 0.92 6.55 2.38
N GLY A 71 1.05 6.77 1.08
CA GLY A 71 2.22 7.45 0.50
C GLY A 71 3.52 6.64 0.55
N THR A 72 3.43 5.30 0.67
CA THR A 72 4.61 4.42 0.67
C THR A 72 4.63 3.49 -0.54
N LEU A 73 5.79 2.91 -0.80
CA LEU A 73 5.98 1.85 -1.79
C LEU A 73 6.03 0.49 -1.08
N ALA A 74 5.19 -0.44 -1.54
CA ALA A 74 5.24 -1.85 -1.16
C ALA A 74 5.52 -2.72 -2.38
N VAL A 75 6.33 -3.76 -2.20
CA VAL A 75 6.71 -4.73 -3.23
C VAL A 75 6.13 -6.09 -2.89
N VAL A 76 5.25 -6.59 -3.75
CA VAL A 76 4.70 -7.95 -3.67
C VAL A 76 5.61 -8.89 -4.46
N GLN A 77 6.23 -9.81 -3.75
CA GLN A 77 7.16 -10.79 -4.31
C GLN A 77 6.54 -12.18 -4.29
N GLY A 78 6.76 -12.96 -5.32
CA GLY A 78 6.29 -14.34 -5.39
C GLY A 78 6.53 -14.95 -6.76
N PRO A 79 6.53 -16.29 -6.88
CA PRO A 79 6.78 -16.97 -8.14
C PRO A 79 5.71 -16.64 -9.18
N GLN A 80 6.03 -16.88 -10.44
CA GLN A 80 5.07 -16.79 -11.53
C GLN A 80 3.90 -17.76 -11.26
N GLY A 81 2.67 -17.30 -11.48
CA GLY A 81 1.47 -18.06 -11.12
C GLY A 81 1.10 -18.02 -9.61
N GLY A 82 1.88 -17.32 -8.78
CA GLY A 82 1.65 -17.19 -7.33
C GLY A 82 0.54 -16.24 -6.92
N GLY A 83 -0.32 -15.79 -7.84
CA GLY A 83 -1.48 -14.94 -7.51
C GLY A 83 -1.19 -13.47 -7.29
N ARG A 84 0.04 -12.98 -7.60
CA ARG A 84 0.44 -11.57 -7.47
C ARG A 84 -0.54 -10.62 -8.14
N SER A 85 -0.80 -10.82 -9.42
CA SER A 85 -1.75 -10.02 -10.21
C SER A 85 -3.15 -10.04 -9.60
N SER A 86 -3.60 -11.21 -9.15
CA SER A 86 -4.90 -11.36 -8.50
C SER A 86 -4.97 -10.62 -7.16
N LEU A 87 -3.91 -10.65 -6.35
CA LEU A 87 -3.81 -9.85 -5.14
C LEU A 87 -3.89 -8.37 -5.47
N LEU A 88 -3.09 -7.87 -6.40
CA LEU A 88 -3.09 -6.46 -6.80
C LEU A 88 -4.48 -6.02 -7.32
N LEU A 89 -5.14 -6.83 -8.14
CA LEU A 89 -6.51 -6.56 -8.60
C LEU A 89 -7.52 -6.56 -7.45
N THR A 90 -7.31 -7.39 -6.43
CA THR A 90 -8.15 -7.38 -5.22
C THR A 90 -7.95 -6.08 -4.44
N LEU A 91 -6.70 -5.62 -4.25
CA LEU A 91 -6.40 -4.34 -3.61
C LEU A 91 -6.99 -3.15 -4.38
N ALA A 92 -7.01 -3.21 -5.71
CA ALA A 92 -7.64 -2.20 -6.55
C ALA A 92 -9.19 -2.30 -6.61
N GLY A 93 -9.80 -3.23 -5.85
CA GLY A 93 -11.25 -3.46 -5.83
C GLY A 93 -11.81 -4.09 -7.11
N ARG A 94 -10.97 -4.71 -7.96
CA ARG A 94 -11.36 -5.33 -9.24
C ARG A 94 -11.59 -6.83 -9.14
N MET A 95 -11.08 -7.48 -8.10
CA MET A 95 -11.39 -8.86 -7.74
C MET A 95 -12.02 -8.92 -6.35
N VAL A 96 -12.83 -9.94 -6.12
CA VAL A 96 -13.54 -10.18 -4.83
C VAL A 96 -12.78 -11.27 -4.10
N PRO A 97 -12.21 -11.01 -2.93
CA PRO A 97 -11.57 -12.05 -2.12
C PRO A 97 -12.60 -12.97 -1.47
N ASP A 98 -12.15 -14.06 -0.88
CA ASP A 98 -12.99 -14.96 -0.13
C ASP A 98 -13.69 -14.26 1.04
N ALA A 99 -14.88 -14.76 1.40
CA ALA A 99 -15.72 -14.16 2.43
C ALA A 99 -15.08 -14.12 3.84
N SER A 100 -14.10 -15.01 4.09
CA SER A 100 -13.32 -15.04 5.34
C SER A 100 -12.30 -13.91 5.45
N SER A 101 -11.95 -13.29 4.32
CA SER A 101 -10.98 -12.20 4.25
C SER A 101 -11.53 -10.90 4.84
N ARG A 102 -10.67 -10.15 5.52
CA ARG A 102 -10.95 -8.76 5.92
C ARG A 102 -10.03 -7.85 5.15
N LEU A 103 -10.61 -6.91 4.41
CA LEU A 103 -9.86 -5.97 3.59
C LEU A 103 -10.48 -4.59 3.64
N THR A 104 -9.68 -3.61 3.99
CA THR A 104 -10.02 -2.19 3.92
C THR A 104 -8.97 -1.49 3.05
N VAL A 105 -9.39 -0.74 2.05
CA VAL A 105 -8.50 0.00 1.14
C VAL A 105 -8.94 1.46 1.10
N LEU A 106 -8.02 2.38 1.37
CA LEU A 106 -8.28 3.83 1.42
C LEU A 106 -9.45 4.18 2.36
N GLY A 107 -9.59 3.43 3.48
CA GLY A 107 -10.68 3.57 4.44
C GLY A 107 -11.99 2.89 4.04
N GLU A 108 -12.06 2.27 2.86
CA GLU A 108 -13.28 1.66 2.34
C GLU A 108 -13.26 0.13 2.48
N PRO A 109 -14.27 -0.50 3.11
CA PRO A 109 -14.31 -1.95 3.27
C PRO A 109 -14.65 -2.65 1.95
N LEU A 110 -13.79 -3.58 1.54
CA LEU A 110 -14.00 -4.43 0.37
C LEU A 110 -14.62 -5.79 0.77
N PRO A 111 -15.46 -6.39 -0.09
CA PRO A 111 -15.85 -5.94 -1.44
C PRO A 111 -17.02 -4.94 -1.48
N ARG A 112 -17.60 -4.59 -0.33
CA ARG A 112 -18.85 -3.79 -0.26
C ARG A 112 -18.73 -2.43 -0.96
N ARG A 113 -17.58 -1.77 -0.82
CA ARG A 113 -17.32 -0.41 -1.31
C ARG A 113 -16.39 -0.38 -2.52
N ARG A 114 -16.36 -1.46 -3.32
CA ARG A 114 -15.46 -1.61 -4.46
C ARG A 114 -15.46 -0.40 -5.43
N ASN A 115 -16.64 0.16 -5.72
CA ASN A 115 -16.73 1.31 -6.63
C ASN A 115 -16.08 2.59 -6.07
N ALA A 116 -16.06 2.76 -4.75
CA ALA A 116 -15.37 3.87 -4.10
C ALA A 116 -13.84 3.68 -4.22
N VAL A 117 -13.36 2.46 -4.00
CA VAL A 117 -11.94 2.12 -4.19
C VAL A 117 -11.53 2.28 -5.65
N GLN A 118 -12.28 1.72 -6.61
CA GLN A 118 -11.95 1.78 -8.04
C GLN A 118 -11.82 3.20 -8.59
N ARG A 119 -12.57 4.17 -8.06
CA ARG A 119 -12.43 5.57 -8.43
C ARG A 119 -11.14 6.22 -7.93
N ARG A 120 -10.54 5.68 -6.88
CA ARG A 120 -9.34 6.19 -6.22
C ARG A 120 -8.12 5.30 -6.40
N ALA A 121 -8.28 4.14 -7.03
CA ALA A 121 -7.22 3.18 -7.30
C ALA A 121 -7.04 3.00 -8.81
N ALA A 122 -5.79 3.07 -9.26
CA ALA A 122 -5.40 2.80 -10.64
C ALA A 122 -4.55 1.55 -10.76
N ILE A 123 -4.56 0.95 -11.95
CA ILE A 123 -3.76 -0.22 -12.30
C ILE A 123 -2.83 0.10 -13.46
N ALA A 124 -1.65 -0.52 -13.49
CA ALA A 124 -0.71 -0.46 -14.60
C ALA A 124 0.08 -1.77 -14.73
N GLY A 125 0.44 -2.16 -15.95
CA GLY A 125 1.28 -3.31 -16.21
C GLY A 125 0.57 -4.66 -16.26
N PHE A 126 -0.75 -4.70 -16.22
CA PHE A 126 -1.52 -5.95 -16.24
C PHE A 126 -1.72 -6.47 -17.66
N ALA A 127 -1.03 -7.55 -18.00
CA ALA A 127 -1.19 -8.20 -19.31
C ALA A 127 -2.67 -8.59 -19.57
N GLY A 128 -3.17 -8.25 -20.74
CA GLY A 128 -4.55 -8.51 -21.16
C GLY A 128 -5.59 -7.54 -20.57
N ILE A 129 -5.18 -6.56 -19.74
CA ILE A 129 -6.12 -5.61 -19.12
C ILE A 129 -5.81 -4.15 -19.51
N ASP A 130 -4.55 -3.74 -19.43
CA ASP A 130 -4.10 -2.39 -19.77
C ASP A 130 -2.99 -2.40 -20.83
N ASP A 131 -3.03 -3.39 -21.71
CA ASP A 131 -2.12 -3.45 -22.83
C ASP A 131 -2.28 -2.21 -23.73
N LEU A 132 -1.14 -1.73 -24.19
CA LEU A 132 -1.11 -0.63 -25.13
C LEU A 132 -1.30 -1.18 -26.55
N ASP A 133 -2.11 -0.53 -27.35
CA ASP A 133 -2.17 -0.84 -28.78
C ASP A 133 -0.87 -0.36 -29.45
N GLU A 134 -0.10 -1.32 -29.94
CA GLU A 134 1.21 -1.09 -30.54
C GLU A 134 1.12 -0.32 -31.88
N SER A 135 -0.03 -0.36 -32.54
CA SER A 135 -0.24 0.24 -33.86
C SER A 135 -0.58 1.74 -33.83
N VAL A 136 -0.85 2.29 -32.66
CA VAL A 136 -1.20 3.69 -32.49
C VAL A 136 -0.04 4.51 -31.89
N THR A 137 -0.15 5.82 -31.97
CA THR A 137 0.86 6.73 -31.41
C THR A 137 0.65 6.98 -29.94
N VAL A 138 1.74 7.37 -29.22
CA VAL A 138 1.69 7.79 -27.81
C VAL A 138 0.61 8.86 -27.59
N GLY A 139 0.50 9.84 -28.50
CA GLY A 139 -0.52 10.89 -28.39
C GLY A 139 -1.96 10.39 -28.51
N GLU A 140 -2.18 9.35 -29.31
CA GLU A 140 -3.51 8.71 -29.46
C GLU A 140 -3.90 7.93 -28.22
N VAL A 141 -3.00 7.12 -27.66
CA VAL A 141 -3.24 6.38 -26.42
C VAL A 141 -3.55 7.35 -25.26
N VAL A 142 -2.76 8.42 -25.11
CA VAL A 142 -3.01 9.44 -24.08
C VAL A 142 -4.35 10.14 -24.31
N ARG A 143 -4.67 10.49 -25.55
CA ARG A 143 -5.96 11.11 -25.89
C ARG A 143 -7.12 10.18 -25.55
N GLU A 144 -7.01 8.91 -25.89
CA GLU A 144 -8.02 7.90 -25.55
C GLU A 144 -8.25 7.84 -24.06
N ARG A 145 -7.17 7.73 -23.26
CA ARG A 145 -7.28 7.72 -21.79
C ARG A 145 -7.96 8.96 -21.24
N LEU A 146 -7.60 10.13 -21.74
CA LEU A 146 -8.24 11.39 -21.34
C LEU A 146 -9.70 11.46 -21.76
N ALA A 147 -10.07 10.87 -22.90
CA ALA A 147 -11.46 10.76 -23.33
C ALA A 147 -12.29 9.88 -22.39
N TRP A 148 -11.75 8.75 -21.95
CA TRP A 148 -12.39 7.87 -20.94
C TRP A 148 -12.61 8.55 -19.58
N LEU A 149 -11.72 9.46 -19.20
CA LEU A 149 -11.83 10.22 -17.94
C LEU A 149 -12.71 11.48 -18.08
N SER A 150 -13.06 11.84 -19.29
CA SER A 150 -13.87 13.04 -19.58
C SER A 150 -15.36 12.69 -19.67
N PRO A 151 -16.27 13.62 -19.34
CA PRO A 151 -17.70 13.43 -19.61
C PRO A 151 -17.95 13.13 -21.10
N TRP A 152 -18.84 12.20 -21.40
CA TRP A 152 -19.13 11.72 -22.76
C TRP A 152 -19.50 12.82 -23.79
N TYR A 153 -20.01 13.95 -23.33
CA TYR A 153 -20.38 15.10 -24.17
C TYR A 153 -19.19 16.04 -24.45
N ARG A 154 -18.02 15.82 -23.83
CA ARG A 154 -16.82 16.63 -24.08
C ARG A 154 -15.93 15.95 -25.12
N ARG A 155 -15.60 16.73 -26.17
CA ARG A 155 -14.58 16.28 -27.13
C ARG A 155 -13.19 16.43 -26.51
N THR A 156 -12.42 15.36 -26.53
CA THR A 156 -11.00 15.38 -26.13
C THR A 156 -10.17 15.86 -27.34
N PRO A 157 -9.46 16.97 -27.24
CA PRO A 157 -8.61 17.47 -28.33
C PRO A 157 -7.44 16.53 -28.56
N ARG A 158 -6.73 16.75 -29.67
CA ARG A 158 -5.44 16.06 -29.88
C ARG A 158 -4.48 16.45 -28.78
N VAL A 159 -3.70 15.47 -28.31
CA VAL A 159 -2.67 15.68 -27.29
C VAL A 159 -1.39 16.12 -28.00
N ASP A 160 -0.98 17.34 -27.74
CA ASP A 160 0.32 17.85 -28.18
C ASP A 160 1.43 17.47 -27.19
N GLN A 161 2.67 17.72 -27.58
CA GLN A 161 3.84 17.37 -26.75
C GLN A 161 3.82 18.10 -25.38
N ALA A 162 3.33 19.32 -25.33
CA ALA A 162 3.27 20.09 -24.10
C ALA A 162 2.21 19.53 -23.12
N ALA A 163 1.05 19.11 -23.65
CA ALA A 163 0.01 18.48 -22.84
C ALA A 163 0.48 17.11 -22.32
N PHE A 164 1.15 16.32 -23.15
CA PHE A 164 1.75 15.07 -22.73
C PHE A 164 2.84 15.29 -21.67
N ALA A 165 3.72 16.27 -21.88
CA ALA A 165 4.77 16.57 -20.91
C ALA A 165 4.22 16.92 -19.52
N ARG A 166 3.17 17.73 -19.44
CA ARG A 166 2.51 18.04 -18.15
C ARG A 166 1.94 16.80 -17.47
N LEU A 167 1.32 15.90 -18.23
CA LEU A 167 0.73 14.67 -17.70
C LEU A 167 1.80 13.69 -17.24
N ALA A 168 2.88 13.56 -18.02
CA ALA A 168 3.93 12.56 -17.82
C ALA A 168 5.02 13.01 -16.81
N ALA A 169 5.14 14.32 -16.54
CA ALA A 169 6.19 14.86 -15.67
C ALA A 169 6.31 14.16 -14.31
N PRO A 170 5.23 13.87 -13.56
CA PRO A 170 5.35 13.16 -12.28
C PRO A 170 5.91 11.76 -12.42
N VAL A 171 5.65 11.10 -13.56
CA VAL A 171 6.04 9.71 -13.83
C VAL A 171 7.43 9.62 -14.44
N PHE A 172 7.72 10.38 -15.49
CA PHE A 172 9.01 10.32 -16.20
C PHE A 172 10.13 11.06 -15.45
N GLY A 173 9.82 12.13 -14.70
CA GLY A 173 10.83 12.97 -14.05
C GLY A 173 11.79 13.57 -15.06
N GLU A 174 13.09 13.35 -14.86
CA GLU A 174 14.17 13.86 -15.74
C GLU A 174 14.38 12.99 -17.00
N ARG A 175 13.70 11.85 -17.12
CA ARG A 175 13.82 11.00 -18.31
C ARG A 175 13.24 11.71 -19.52
N PRO A 176 13.95 11.72 -20.67
CA PRO A 176 13.40 12.27 -21.92
C PRO A 176 12.08 11.61 -22.29
N LEU A 177 11.11 12.43 -22.65
CA LEU A 177 9.79 11.95 -23.07
C LEU A 177 9.81 11.48 -24.53
N PRO A 178 9.15 10.38 -24.87
CA PRO A 178 8.90 10.02 -26.26
C PRO A 178 8.06 11.12 -26.92
N ARG A 179 8.17 11.23 -28.24
CA ARG A 179 7.33 12.15 -29.02
C ARG A 179 5.89 11.63 -29.05
N THR A 180 4.91 12.51 -29.03
CA THR A 180 3.50 12.11 -29.16
C THR A 180 3.19 11.45 -30.52
N SER A 181 4.06 11.64 -31.53
CA SER A 181 3.98 10.96 -32.84
C SER A 181 4.69 9.62 -32.90
N THR A 182 5.42 9.22 -31.86
CA THR A 182 6.09 7.91 -31.80
C THR A 182 5.03 6.82 -31.69
N LEU A 183 5.16 5.75 -32.47
CA LEU A 183 4.34 4.55 -32.32
C LEU A 183 4.65 3.86 -31.00
N VAL A 184 3.65 3.28 -30.38
CA VAL A 184 3.84 2.51 -29.12
C VAL A 184 4.81 1.36 -29.34
N TRP A 185 4.76 0.71 -30.49
CA TRP A 185 5.71 -0.33 -30.89
C TRP A 185 7.19 0.10 -30.83
N ASP A 186 7.49 1.36 -31.11
CA ASP A 186 8.85 1.89 -31.13
C ASP A 186 9.38 2.29 -29.71
N LEU A 187 8.55 2.16 -28.68
CA LEU A 187 8.96 2.46 -27.31
C LEU A 187 9.87 1.38 -26.74
N ASP A 188 10.88 1.79 -25.99
CA ASP A 188 11.61 0.83 -25.16
C ASP A 188 10.76 0.34 -23.98
N GLU A 189 11.17 -0.77 -23.34
CA GLU A 189 10.45 -1.39 -22.23
C GLU A 189 10.18 -0.42 -21.06
N VAL A 190 11.12 0.50 -20.78
CA VAL A 190 10.97 1.49 -19.71
C VAL A 190 9.93 2.53 -20.10
N ASP A 191 10.02 3.08 -21.32
CA ASP A 191 9.07 4.09 -21.80
C ASP A 191 7.66 3.52 -21.93
N ALA A 192 7.52 2.27 -22.36
CA ALA A 192 6.24 1.57 -22.41
C ALA A 192 5.64 1.40 -21.00
N MET A 193 6.44 0.96 -20.02
CA MET A 193 6.00 0.82 -18.64
C MET A 193 5.63 2.18 -18.03
N LEU A 194 6.48 3.21 -18.21
CA LEU A 194 6.20 4.55 -17.70
C LEU A 194 5.00 5.20 -18.39
N LEU A 195 4.75 4.89 -19.66
CA LEU A 195 3.52 5.32 -20.33
C LEU A 195 2.29 4.69 -19.70
N ARG A 196 2.27 3.37 -19.42
CA ARG A 196 1.17 2.71 -18.70
C ARG A 196 0.93 3.35 -17.34
N VAL A 197 2.00 3.60 -16.58
CA VAL A 197 1.91 4.31 -15.30
C VAL A 197 1.36 5.73 -15.47
N THR A 198 1.78 6.46 -16.52
CA THR A 198 1.26 7.80 -16.82
C THR A 198 -0.25 7.78 -17.10
N LEU A 199 -0.72 6.81 -17.89
CA LEU A 199 -2.14 6.64 -18.17
C LEU A 199 -2.93 6.29 -16.90
N ALA A 200 -2.36 5.47 -16.02
CA ALA A 200 -2.94 5.16 -14.72
C ALA A 200 -3.03 6.41 -13.83
N MET A 201 -1.96 7.20 -13.77
CA MET A 201 -1.88 8.42 -12.97
C MET A 201 -2.78 9.55 -13.48
N ALA A 202 -3.27 9.49 -14.72
CA ALA A 202 -4.16 10.49 -15.30
C ALA A 202 -5.48 10.69 -14.52
N GLN A 203 -5.90 9.71 -13.73
CA GLN A 203 -7.07 9.82 -12.83
C GLN A 203 -6.75 10.31 -11.42
N HIS A 204 -5.49 10.70 -11.14
CA HIS A 204 -4.99 11.12 -9.82
C HIS A 204 -5.34 10.14 -8.70
N PRO A 205 -4.90 8.89 -8.80
CA PRO A 205 -5.25 7.86 -7.82
C PRO A 205 -4.55 8.08 -6.49
N ALA A 206 -5.21 7.69 -5.39
CA ALA A 206 -4.58 7.59 -4.09
C ALA A 206 -3.82 6.27 -3.90
N LEU A 207 -4.21 5.22 -4.66
CA LEU A 207 -3.54 3.93 -4.73
C LEU A 207 -3.21 3.58 -6.18
N LEU A 208 -1.95 3.33 -6.47
CA LEU A 208 -1.48 2.79 -7.74
C LEU A 208 -1.01 1.36 -7.52
N VAL A 209 -1.55 0.41 -8.27
CA VAL A 209 -1.00 -0.95 -8.31
C VAL A 209 -0.34 -1.19 -9.66
N VAL A 210 0.90 -1.72 -9.63
CA VAL A 210 1.72 -1.96 -10.82
C VAL A 210 2.07 -3.43 -10.87
N ASP A 211 1.60 -4.12 -11.90
CA ASP A 211 1.89 -5.54 -12.04
C ASP A 211 3.14 -5.78 -12.87
N ASP A 212 3.85 -6.85 -12.51
CA ASP A 212 4.92 -7.45 -13.28
C ASP A 212 5.98 -6.44 -13.78
N VAL A 213 6.62 -5.74 -12.84
CA VAL A 213 7.74 -4.83 -13.17
C VAL A 213 8.88 -5.58 -13.88
N ASP A 214 8.90 -6.91 -13.78
CA ASP A 214 9.83 -7.81 -14.50
C ASP A 214 9.66 -7.79 -16.03
N GLN A 215 8.58 -7.20 -16.57
CA GLN A 215 8.45 -6.91 -18.00
C GLN A 215 9.62 -6.05 -18.52
N VAL A 216 10.25 -5.29 -17.64
CA VAL A 216 11.51 -4.61 -17.91
C VAL A 216 12.65 -5.56 -17.55
N HIS A 217 13.18 -6.27 -18.55
CA HIS A 217 14.10 -7.40 -18.35
C HIS A 217 15.47 -6.99 -17.80
N ASP A 218 16.01 -5.87 -18.26
CA ASP A 218 17.31 -5.37 -17.80
C ASP A 218 17.22 -4.72 -16.41
N SER A 219 18.03 -5.17 -15.46
CA SER A 219 17.99 -4.70 -14.07
C SER A 219 18.33 -3.20 -13.92
N ARG A 220 19.20 -2.64 -14.79
CA ARG A 220 19.50 -1.19 -14.77
C ARG A 220 18.33 -0.37 -15.28
N ARG A 221 17.65 -0.86 -16.32
CA ARG A 221 16.41 -0.25 -16.83
C ARG A 221 15.30 -0.37 -15.82
N ARG A 222 15.16 -1.52 -15.17
CA ARG A 222 14.17 -1.75 -14.09
C ARG A 222 14.41 -0.84 -12.89
N GLN A 223 15.68 -0.54 -12.54
CA GLN A 223 16.01 0.46 -11.54
C GLN A 223 15.39 1.83 -11.85
N THR A 224 15.34 2.23 -13.13
CA THR A 224 14.68 3.48 -13.52
C THR A 224 13.20 3.46 -13.18
N VAL A 225 12.49 2.36 -13.49
CA VAL A 225 11.07 2.22 -13.14
C VAL A 225 10.88 2.31 -11.63
N TRP A 226 11.68 1.58 -10.84
CA TRP A 226 11.60 1.61 -9.38
C TRP A 226 11.81 3.02 -8.81
N THR A 227 12.82 3.73 -9.29
CA THR A 227 13.08 5.11 -8.87
C THR A 227 11.89 6.03 -9.16
N ARG A 228 11.16 5.81 -10.26
CA ARG A 228 9.96 6.59 -10.58
C ARG A 228 8.77 6.20 -9.70
N LEU A 229 8.59 4.93 -9.36
CA LEU A 229 7.56 4.47 -8.43
C LEU A 229 7.82 4.99 -7.00
N GLU A 230 9.07 5.01 -6.55
CA GLU A 230 9.45 5.65 -5.28
C GLU A 230 9.11 7.15 -5.28
N ALA A 231 9.41 7.86 -6.37
CA ALA A 231 9.09 9.28 -6.48
C ALA A 231 7.58 9.56 -6.41
N LEU A 232 6.76 8.69 -7.00
CA LEU A 232 5.29 8.77 -6.88
C LEU A 232 4.82 8.51 -5.45
N ALA A 233 5.44 7.55 -4.76
CA ALA A 233 5.14 7.28 -3.36
C ALA A 233 5.52 8.47 -2.47
N ALA A 234 6.72 9.04 -2.65
CA ALA A 234 7.18 10.24 -1.94
C ALA A 234 6.29 11.47 -2.22
N ALA A 235 5.63 11.53 -3.39
CA ALA A 235 4.65 12.55 -3.74
C ALA A 235 3.24 12.30 -3.14
N GLY A 236 3.07 11.23 -2.34
CA GLY A 236 1.84 10.93 -1.60
C GLY A 236 0.92 9.88 -2.24
N THR A 237 1.27 9.31 -3.39
CA THR A 237 0.52 8.18 -3.96
C THR A 237 0.96 6.88 -3.27
N THR A 238 0.05 6.10 -2.71
CA THR A 238 0.41 4.76 -2.24
C THR A 238 0.67 3.86 -3.44
N VAL A 239 1.82 3.19 -3.48
CA VAL A 239 2.21 2.32 -4.61
C VAL A 239 2.40 0.90 -4.11
N VAL A 240 1.76 -0.07 -4.79
CA VAL A 240 1.98 -1.50 -4.56
C VAL A 240 2.37 -2.13 -5.89
N ALA A 241 3.59 -2.62 -6.01
CA ALA A 241 4.10 -3.20 -7.25
C ALA A 241 4.47 -4.66 -7.08
N SER A 242 4.35 -5.47 -8.14
CA SER A 242 4.70 -6.90 -8.10
C SER A 242 5.93 -7.23 -8.91
N VAL A 243 6.67 -8.25 -8.43
CA VAL A 243 7.83 -8.85 -9.09
C VAL A 243 7.87 -10.36 -8.88
N ALA A 244 8.45 -11.09 -9.82
CA ALA A 244 8.67 -12.53 -9.70
C ALA A 244 9.88 -12.87 -8.81
N SER A 245 10.91 -12.04 -8.84
CA SER A 245 12.14 -12.28 -8.10
C SER A 245 11.98 -11.97 -6.62
N LEU A 246 12.26 -12.96 -5.76
CA LEU A 246 12.30 -12.77 -4.31
C LEU A 246 13.48 -11.89 -3.86
N ASP A 247 14.48 -11.70 -4.71
CA ASP A 247 15.69 -10.91 -4.41
C ASP A 247 15.64 -9.50 -5.02
N GLU A 248 14.52 -9.10 -5.60
CA GLU A 248 14.44 -7.82 -6.33
C GLU A 248 14.79 -6.65 -5.41
N VAL A 249 14.21 -6.63 -4.21
CA VAL A 249 14.49 -5.55 -3.24
C VAL A 249 15.95 -5.50 -2.86
N ALA A 250 16.61 -6.66 -2.71
CA ALA A 250 18.03 -6.73 -2.37
C ALA A 250 18.96 -6.27 -3.50
N ARG A 251 18.51 -6.38 -4.76
CA ARG A 251 19.32 -6.03 -5.96
C ARG A 251 19.19 -4.58 -6.38
N MET A 252 18.09 -3.92 -6.02
CA MET A 252 17.80 -2.55 -6.41
C MET A 252 18.35 -1.55 -5.38
N ARG A 253 18.58 -0.32 -5.84
CA ARG A 253 18.93 0.80 -4.98
C ARG A 253 17.65 1.55 -4.62
N TRP A 254 17.46 1.80 -3.35
CA TRP A 254 16.28 2.46 -2.81
C TRP A 254 16.66 3.75 -2.09
N ALA A 255 15.85 4.78 -2.20
CA ALA A 255 15.93 5.95 -1.34
C ALA A 255 15.45 5.61 0.09
N GLY A 256 14.44 4.73 0.21
CA GLY A 256 13.99 4.11 1.45
C GLY A 256 13.56 2.69 1.15
N LEU A 257 13.91 1.72 2.01
CA LEU A 257 13.54 0.32 1.77
C LEU A 257 12.02 0.17 1.64
N PRO A 258 11.52 -0.38 0.52
CA PRO A 258 10.10 -0.62 0.36
C PRO A 258 9.63 -1.74 1.31
N GLN A 259 8.37 -1.68 1.68
CA GLN A 259 7.75 -2.78 2.40
C GLN A 259 7.71 -4.01 1.50
N GLN A 260 8.11 -5.16 2.03
CA GLN A 260 8.10 -6.42 1.30
C GLN A 260 6.90 -7.27 1.71
N ILE A 261 6.16 -7.76 0.71
CA ILE A 261 5.03 -8.67 0.88
C ILE A 261 5.36 -9.92 0.09
N THR A 262 5.62 -11.03 0.78
CA THR A 262 5.94 -12.30 0.13
C THR A 262 4.68 -13.16 0.03
N LEU A 263 4.32 -13.55 -1.18
CA LEU A 263 3.25 -14.53 -1.39
C LEU A 263 3.84 -15.93 -1.34
N ALA A 264 3.46 -16.66 -0.31
CA ALA A 264 3.69 -18.08 -0.24
C ALA A 264 2.68 -18.81 -1.16
N THR A 265 3.14 -19.75 -1.95
CA THR A 265 2.31 -20.49 -2.90
C THR A 265 2.50 -21.99 -2.75
N GLY A 266 1.41 -22.73 -2.98
CA GLY A 266 1.36 -24.19 -2.98
C GLY A 266 0.79 -24.78 -1.69
N PRO A 267 0.58 -26.11 -1.67
CA PRO A 267 -0.07 -26.83 -0.56
C PRO A 267 0.71 -26.78 0.76
N HIS A 268 1.93 -26.27 0.75
CA HIS A 268 2.80 -26.10 1.91
C HIS A 268 3.17 -24.63 2.17
N ALA A 269 2.43 -23.68 1.59
CA ALA A 269 2.65 -22.27 1.83
C ALA A 269 2.39 -21.95 3.32
N VAL A 270 3.47 -21.68 4.06
CA VAL A 270 3.41 -21.21 5.44
C VAL A 270 3.19 -19.69 5.36
N PRO A 271 2.23 -19.11 6.11
CA PRO A 271 2.13 -17.67 6.24
C PRO A 271 3.48 -17.11 6.69
N ALA A 272 3.93 -16.01 6.07
CA ALA A 272 5.08 -15.28 6.59
C ALA A 272 4.73 -14.75 7.98
N ALA A 273 5.54 -15.13 8.98
CA ALA A 273 5.40 -14.72 10.37
C ALA A 273 5.76 -13.24 10.54
#